data_a223cf30354b85ecd6929dbd8d0d332b
#
_entry.id   a223cf30354b85ecd6929dbd8d0d332b
#
_cell.length_a   1.000
_cell.length_b   1.000
_cell.length_c   1.000
_cell.angle_alpha   90.00
_cell.angle_beta   90.00
_cell.angle_gamma   90.00
#
_symmetry.space_group_name_H-M   'P 1'
#
loop_
_entity.id
_entity.type
_entity.pdbx_description
1 polymer ?
#
loop_
_entity_poly.entity_id
_entity_poly.type
_entity_poly.pdbx_seq_one_letter_code
_entity_poly.pdbx_strand_id
1 'polypeptide(L)'
;MHIQAIPSAKFEQMPYDAQEIESRWQKKWSKDKVFEVEIDHSKPKFYCLEMFPYPSGHMHMGHVRNYSIGDAMARFQRLMGKNVLYPMGYDSFGMPAENAAKKDGGHPHDVTHSNISSIRSDQERMGYSYDWRRFLATSDVDYYRWNQEMFLVLNERGLIERKSAPVNWCIDCDTVLANEQVRNNRCWRCGLEVVQRDMAQWFVKMTEYSDELLDELDNISFPENVKAMQRNWIGRSNGAHIEFPVADSSSVIGVFTTRPDTIFGVTFLTLSPEHPLCEELCSGSEWEEGWRELKEECSRMSEFERVNMLKDKKGVFLGRYAINPLNDEMVPIYA
;
A
#
# COMPACT_ATOMS: atom_id res chain seq x y z
N MET A 1 -77.77 -1.68 5.05
CA MET A 1 -76.56 -2.45 4.73
C MET A 1 -75.78 -2.63 6.04
N HIS A 2 -75.93 -3.76 6.71
CA HIS A 2 -75.22 -4.07 7.95
C HIS A 2 -73.82 -4.57 7.62
N ILE A 3 -72.81 -3.81 7.98
CA ILE A 3 -71.40 -4.26 7.92
C ILE A 3 -71.19 -5.19 9.12
N GLN A 4 -71.13 -6.48 8.87
CA GLN A 4 -70.73 -7.45 9.89
C GLN A 4 -69.23 -7.20 10.22
N ALA A 5 -68.95 -6.92 11.50
CA ALA A 5 -67.58 -6.84 12.00
C ALA A 5 -66.91 -8.19 11.89
N ILE A 6 -65.78 -8.23 11.20
CA ILE A 6 -64.91 -9.39 11.15
C ILE A 6 -64.34 -9.63 12.57
N PRO A 7 -64.43 -10.84 13.13
CA PRO A 7 -63.89 -11.10 14.45
C PRO A 7 -62.40 -10.83 14.44
N SER A 8 -61.90 -10.03 15.36
CA SER A 8 -60.45 -9.84 15.58
C SER A 8 -59.87 -11.19 15.95
N ALA A 9 -59.19 -11.84 14.99
CA ALA A 9 -58.33 -12.95 15.30
C ALA A 9 -57.29 -12.45 16.32
N LYS A 10 -57.30 -13.03 17.52
CA LYS A 10 -56.20 -12.85 18.48
C LYS A 10 -54.95 -13.37 17.80
N PHE A 11 -54.15 -12.45 17.20
CA PHE A 11 -52.79 -12.74 16.88
C PHE A 11 -52.10 -12.97 18.23
N GLU A 12 -51.98 -14.21 18.68
CA GLU A 12 -50.99 -14.56 19.67
C GLU A 12 -49.65 -14.06 19.13
N GLN A 13 -49.11 -13.00 19.70
CA GLN A 13 -47.78 -12.50 19.37
C GLN A 13 -46.81 -13.62 19.75
N MET A 14 -46.46 -14.48 18.80
CA MET A 14 -45.27 -15.32 18.95
C MET A 14 -44.11 -14.40 19.24
N PRO A 15 -43.37 -14.61 20.33
CA PRO A 15 -42.21 -13.75 20.61
C PRO A 15 -41.24 -13.84 19.42
N TYR A 16 -40.77 -12.66 18.97
CA TYR A 16 -39.80 -12.59 17.86
C TYR A 16 -38.48 -13.21 18.35
N ASP A 17 -38.15 -14.40 17.87
CA ASP A 17 -36.87 -15.04 18.08
C ASP A 17 -35.98 -14.81 16.83
N ALA A 18 -35.07 -13.85 16.97
CA ALA A 18 -34.17 -13.49 15.88
C ALA A 18 -33.30 -14.68 15.46
N GLN A 19 -32.76 -15.44 16.41
CA GLN A 19 -31.83 -16.54 16.11
C GLN A 19 -32.51 -17.69 15.35
N GLU A 20 -33.72 -18.03 15.72
CA GLU A 20 -34.49 -19.05 15.02
C GLU A 20 -34.84 -18.59 13.62
N ILE A 21 -35.32 -17.37 13.46
CA ILE A 21 -35.74 -16.80 12.18
C ILE A 21 -34.54 -16.68 11.24
N GLU A 22 -33.44 -16.12 11.70
CA GLU A 22 -32.20 -15.96 10.92
C GLU A 22 -31.66 -17.31 10.45
N SER A 23 -31.50 -18.26 11.37
CA SER A 23 -31.02 -19.63 11.04
C SER A 23 -31.91 -20.32 10.00
N ARG A 24 -33.24 -20.17 10.13
CA ARG A 24 -34.20 -20.75 9.18
C ARG A 24 -34.03 -20.14 7.79
N TRP A 25 -33.89 -18.81 7.68
CA TRP A 25 -33.74 -18.14 6.39
C TRP A 25 -32.39 -18.40 5.76
N GLN A 26 -31.30 -18.40 6.52
CA GLN A 26 -29.96 -18.74 6.03
C GLN A 26 -29.92 -20.15 5.43
N LYS A 27 -30.50 -21.14 6.13
CA LYS A 27 -30.64 -22.50 5.59
C LYS A 27 -31.47 -22.56 4.32
N LYS A 28 -32.56 -21.77 4.25
CA LYS A 28 -33.39 -21.72 3.05
C LYS A 28 -32.62 -21.10 1.88
N TRP A 29 -31.94 -19.95 2.06
CA TRP A 29 -31.16 -19.31 1.02
C TRP A 29 -30.05 -20.21 0.48
N SER A 30 -29.35 -20.92 1.36
CA SER A 30 -28.31 -21.88 0.96
C SER A 30 -28.90 -23.05 0.16
N LYS A 31 -30.02 -23.63 0.63
CA LYS A 31 -30.70 -24.72 -0.07
C LYS A 31 -31.22 -24.30 -1.46
N ASP A 32 -31.82 -23.14 -1.54
CA ASP A 32 -32.43 -22.60 -2.76
C ASP A 32 -31.40 -21.92 -3.68
N LYS A 33 -30.12 -21.84 -3.27
CA LYS A 33 -29.00 -21.24 -4.01
C LYS A 33 -29.27 -19.79 -4.45
N VAL A 34 -29.94 -19.02 -3.59
CA VAL A 34 -30.49 -17.70 -3.93
C VAL A 34 -29.45 -16.69 -4.39
N PHE A 35 -28.21 -16.83 -3.90
CA PHE A 35 -27.11 -15.89 -4.16
C PHE A 35 -26.08 -16.41 -5.20
N GLU A 36 -26.26 -17.65 -5.67
CA GLU A 36 -25.45 -18.20 -6.74
C GLU A 36 -25.83 -17.54 -8.06
N VAL A 37 -24.84 -17.11 -8.84
CA VAL A 37 -25.07 -16.38 -10.09
C VAL A 37 -24.36 -17.07 -11.26
N GLU A 38 -25.10 -17.22 -12.36
CA GLU A 38 -24.56 -17.62 -13.66
C GLU A 38 -24.57 -16.44 -14.63
N ILE A 39 -23.81 -16.54 -15.72
CA ILE A 39 -23.79 -15.51 -16.75
C ILE A 39 -25.19 -15.45 -17.41
N ASP A 40 -25.83 -14.29 -17.28
CA ASP A 40 -27.12 -14.01 -17.87
C ASP A 40 -27.04 -12.70 -18.68
N HIS A 41 -26.90 -12.82 -19.99
CA HIS A 41 -26.80 -11.68 -20.91
C HIS A 41 -28.11 -10.89 -21.07
N SER A 42 -29.24 -11.40 -20.59
CA SER A 42 -30.52 -10.73 -20.64
C SER A 42 -30.69 -9.65 -19.53
N LYS A 43 -29.83 -9.70 -18.52
CA LYS A 43 -29.89 -8.78 -17.37
C LYS A 43 -28.68 -7.84 -17.34
N PRO A 44 -28.87 -6.61 -16.86
CA PRO A 44 -27.74 -5.72 -16.58
C PRO A 44 -26.80 -6.33 -15.54
N LYS A 45 -25.49 -6.31 -15.80
CA LYS A 45 -24.47 -6.82 -14.89
C LYS A 45 -24.25 -5.86 -13.72
N PHE A 46 -23.97 -6.41 -12.56
CA PHE A 46 -23.42 -5.68 -11.42
C PHE A 46 -22.39 -6.52 -10.71
N TYR A 47 -21.18 -5.98 -10.55
CA TYR A 47 -20.11 -6.61 -9.81
C TYR A 47 -19.92 -5.85 -8.48
N CYS A 48 -20.15 -6.54 -7.38
CA CYS A 48 -19.91 -6.02 -6.03
C CYS A 48 -18.64 -6.67 -5.50
N LEU A 49 -17.62 -5.85 -5.26
CA LEU A 49 -16.34 -6.30 -4.72
C LEU A 49 -16.06 -5.58 -3.41
N GLU A 50 -15.61 -6.32 -2.44
CA GLU A 50 -15.15 -5.81 -1.15
C GLU A 50 -13.71 -6.21 -0.90
N MET A 51 -13.06 -5.52 0.02
CA MET A 51 -11.73 -5.86 0.47
C MET A 51 -11.74 -7.21 1.19
N PHE A 52 -10.88 -8.12 0.74
CA PHE A 52 -10.74 -9.43 1.37
C PHE A 52 -10.09 -9.30 2.75
N PRO A 53 -10.62 -9.99 3.78
CA PRO A 53 -10.03 -9.97 5.10
C PRO A 53 -8.71 -10.75 5.13
N TYR A 54 -7.79 -10.31 5.99
CA TYR A 54 -6.63 -11.12 6.37
C TYR A 54 -7.06 -12.23 7.34
N PRO A 55 -6.71 -13.50 7.09
CA PRO A 55 -7.06 -14.60 7.97
C PRO A 55 -6.09 -14.71 9.17
N SER A 56 -6.02 -13.64 9.97
CA SER A 56 -5.13 -13.53 11.13
C SER A 56 -5.84 -13.64 12.48
N GLY A 57 -7.12 -14.05 12.49
CA GLY A 57 -7.95 -14.19 13.67
C GLY A 57 -9.44 -14.18 13.34
N HIS A 58 -10.27 -13.77 14.29
CA HIS A 58 -11.71 -13.66 14.12
C HIS A 58 -12.14 -12.34 13.49
N MET A 59 -13.38 -12.28 13.00
CA MET A 59 -14.01 -11.04 12.57
C MET A 59 -14.14 -10.05 13.74
N HIS A 60 -13.98 -8.78 13.45
CA HIS A 60 -14.25 -7.68 14.38
C HIS A 60 -15.27 -6.71 13.80
N MET A 61 -15.77 -5.77 14.59
CA MET A 61 -16.82 -4.83 14.18
C MET A 61 -16.48 -4.01 12.94
N GLY A 62 -15.19 -3.77 12.66
CA GLY A 62 -14.75 -3.14 11.41
C GLY A 62 -15.09 -3.97 10.17
N HIS A 63 -14.87 -5.28 10.23
CA HIS A 63 -15.28 -6.23 9.19
C HIS A 63 -16.81 -6.23 9.01
N VAL A 64 -17.56 -6.31 10.12
CA VAL A 64 -19.04 -6.30 10.10
C VAL A 64 -19.55 -5.03 9.41
N ARG A 65 -19.00 -3.87 9.77
CA ARG A 65 -19.38 -2.61 9.15
C ARG A 65 -19.14 -2.60 7.64
N ASN A 66 -17.93 -3.02 7.23
CA ASN A 66 -17.53 -3.03 5.82
C ASN A 66 -18.43 -3.94 4.98
N TYR A 67 -18.56 -5.20 5.40
CA TYR A 67 -19.29 -6.22 4.63
C TYR A 67 -20.81 -6.03 4.67
N SER A 68 -21.36 -5.44 5.73
CA SER A 68 -22.80 -5.11 5.78
C SER A 68 -23.18 -4.02 4.79
N ILE A 69 -22.30 -3.05 4.51
CA ILE A 69 -22.53 -2.01 3.51
C ILE A 69 -22.57 -2.64 2.10
N GLY A 70 -21.61 -3.47 1.76
CA GLY A 70 -21.56 -4.17 0.48
C GLY A 70 -22.73 -5.13 0.31
N ASP A 71 -23.08 -5.89 1.35
CA ASP A 71 -24.21 -6.81 1.30
C ASP A 71 -25.54 -6.09 1.06
N ALA A 72 -25.74 -4.95 1.72
CA ALA A 72 -26.91 -4.10 1.49
C ALA A 72 -26.97 -3.62 0.02
N MET A 73 -25.83 -3.20 -0.54
CA MET A 73 -25.72 -2.81 -1.94
C MET A 73 -26.02 -3.97 -2.89
N ALA A 74 -25.40 -5.13 -2.66
CA ALA A 74 -25.61 -6.31 -3.48
C ALA A 74 -27.08 -6.76 -3.50
N ARG A 75 -27.73 -6.76 -2.32
CA ARG A 75 -29.17 -7.06 -2.21
C ARG A 75 -30.03 -6.05 -2.92
N PHE A 76 -29.75 -4.76 -2.77
CA PHE A 76 -30.47 -3.69 -3.47
C PHE A 76 -30.37 -3.87 -4.99
N GLN A 77 -29.19 -4.13 -5.53
CA GLN A 77 -28.99 -4.33 -6.97
C GLN A 77 -29.71 -5.59 -7.50
N ARG A 78 -29.81 -6.66 -6.70
CA ARG A 78 -30.65 -7.83 -7.04
C ARG A 78 -32.13 -7.50 -7.08
N LEU A 79 -32.63 -6.70 -6.11
CA LEU A 79 -34.00 -6.22 -6.11
C LEU A 79 -34.32 -5.34 -7.32
N MET A 80 -33.32 -4.62 -7.85
CA MET A 80 -33.44 -3.85 -9.10
C MET A 80 -33.36 -4.73 -10.36
N GLY A 81 -33.35 -6.06 -10.24
CA GLY A 81 -33.37 -6.99 -11.35
C GLY A 81 -32.03 -7.23 -12.04
N LYS A 82 -30.92 -6.78 -11.46
CA LYS A 82 -29.59 -6.99 -12.04
C LYS A 82 -29.07 -8.40 -11.78
N ASN A 83 -28.15 -8.85 -12.65
CA ASN A 83 -27.35 -10.05 -12.44
C ASN A 83 -26.12 -9.68 -11.61
N VAL A 84 -26.14 -10.03 -10.30
CA VAL A 84 -25.17 -9.53 -9.33
C VAL A 84 -24.14 -10.60 -9.01
N LEU A 85 -22.88 -10.37 -9.41
CA LEU A 85 -21.73 -11.14 -8.96
C LEU A 85 -21.21 -10.52 -7.66
N TYR A 86 -21.26 -11.27 -6.56
CA TYR A 86 -20.79 -10.86 -5.25
C TYR A 86 -19.95 -11.99 -4.63
N PRO A 87 -18.65 -12.06 -4.97
CA PRO A 87 -17.73 -13.07 -4.45
C PRO A 87 -17.18 -12.64 -3.09
N MET A 88 -16.58 -13.59 -2.37
CA MET A 88 -15.75 -13.35 -1.19
C MET A 88 -14.42 -14.10 -1.34
N GLY A 89 -13.36 -13.52 -0.83
CA GLY A 89 -12.03 -14.13 -0.78
C GLY A 89 -11.33 -13.80 0.54
N TYR A 90 -10.14 -14.37 0.71
CA TYR A 90 -9.28 -14.11 1.87
C TYR A 90 -7.89 -13.75 1.37
N ASP A 91 -7.38 -12.60 1.82
CA ASP A 91 -6.02 -12.17 1.54
C ASP A 91 -5.07 -12.89 2.49
N SER A 92 -4.59 -14.04 2.04
CA SER A 92 -3.98 -15.07 2.87
C SER A 92 -2.48 -15.21 2.72
N PHE A 93 -1.85 -14.43 1.83
CA PHE A 93 -0.41 -14.29 1.76
C PHE A 93 0.12 -13.21 2.72
N GLY A 94 1.41 -13.32 3.04
CA GLY A 94 2.19 -12.28 3.68
C GLY A 94 2.26 -12.38 5.20
N MET A 95 2.90 -11.37 5.77
CA MET A 95 3.30 -11.33 7.18
C MET A 95 2.16 -11.49 8.20
N PRO A 96 0.93 -10.99 7.98
CA PRO A 96 -0.14 -11.18 8.96
C PRO A 96 -0.48 -12.67 9.20
N ALA A 97 -0.56 -13.46 8.14
CA ALA A 97 -0.84 -14.89 8.24
C ALA A 97 0.35 -15.67 8.84
N GLU A 98 1.57 -15.35 8.41
CA GLU A 98 2.79 -15.94 8.95
C GLU A 98 2.99 -15.62 10.42
N ASN A 99 2.65 -14.40 10.85
CA ASN A 99 2.74 -13.98 12.25
C ASN A 99 1.74 -14.71 13.11
N ALA A 100 0.50 -14.91 12.65
CA ALA A 100 -0.48 -15.71 13.34
C ALA A 100 0.04 -17.14 13.53
N ALA A 101 0.58 -17.75 12.47
CA ALA A 101 1.14 -19.09 12.54
C ALA A 101 2.33 -19.21 13.51
N LYS A 102 3.26 -18.24 13.50
CA LYS A 102 4.38 -18.21 14.46
C LYS A 102 3.90 -18.10 15.90
N LYS A 103 2.88 -17.28 16.16
CA LYS A 103 2.30 -17.10 17.50
C LYS A 103 1.61 -18.37 18.00
N ASP A 104 0.89 -19.04 17.12
CA ASP A 104 0.09 -20.23 17.47
C ASP A 104 0.91 -21.52 17.43
N GLY A 105 2.18 -21.45 16.96
CA GLY A 105 3.10 -22.58 16.91
C GLY A 105 2.77 -23.63 15.84
N GLY A 106 2.00 -23.22 14.80
CA GLY A 106 1.54 -24.11 13.73
C GLY A 106 2.23 -23.88 12.37
N HIS A 107 1.91 -24.73 11.40
CA HIS A 107 2.31 -24.50 10.03
C HIS A 107 1.45 -23.36 9.41
N PRO A 108 2.04 -22.38 8.69
CA PRO A 108 1.29 -21.23 8.15
C PRO A 108 0.06 -21.62 7.34
N HIS A 109 0.15 -22.64 6.51
CA HIS A 109 -0.97 -23.14 5.71
C HIS A 109 -2.14 -23.56 6.59
N ASP A 110 -1.90 -24.39 7.61
CA ASP A 110 -2.96 -24.99 8.43
C ASP A 110 -3.64 -23.95 9.33
N VAL A 111 -2.83 -23.05 9.93
CA VAL A 111 -3.34 -21.95 10.73
C VAL A 111 -4.17 -20.99 9.87
N THR A 112 -3.68 -20.67 8.66
CA THR A 112 -4.37 -19.79 7.71
C THR A 112 -5.74 -20.38 7.32
N HIS A 113 -5.78 -21.64 6.91
CA HIS A 113 -7.04 -22.29 6.51
C HIS A 113 -8.02 -22.49 7.69
N SER A 114 -7.51 -22.73 8.90
CA SER A 114 -8.34 -22.74 10.11
C SER A 114 -8.98 -21.37 10.37
N ASN A 115 -8.21 -20.30 10.26
CA ASN A 115 -8.72 -18.94 10.42
C ASN A 115 -9.72 -18.55 9.31
N ILE A 116 -9.45 -18.93 8.05
CA ILE A 116 -10.40 -18.77 6.93
C ILE A 116 -11.73 -19.45 7.28
N SER A 117 -11.69 -20.69 7.75
CA SER A 117 -12.89 -21.44 8.10
C SER A 117 -13.69 -20.76 9.21
N SER A 118 -13.00 -20.19 10.20
CA SER A 118 -13.61 -19.44 11.30
C SER A 118 -14.29 -18.16 10.82
N ILE A 119 -13.57 -17.33 10.04
CA ILE A 119 -14.12 -16.08 9.47
C ILE A 119 -15.30 -16.38 8.54
N ARG A 120 -15.19 -17.42 7.72
CA ARG A 120 -16.28 -17.85 6.83
C ARG A 120 -17.54 -18.22 7.62
N SER A 121 -17.37 -18.98 8.69
CA SER A 121 -18.50 -19.33 9.59
C SER A 121 -19.17 -18.10 10.18
N ASP A 122 -18.38 -17.10 10.59
CA ASP A 122 -18.92 -15.82 11.08
C ASP A 122 -19.68 -15.07 9.98
N GLN A 123 -19.15 -15.01 8.77
CA GLN A 123 -19.80 -14.37 7.60
C GLN A 123 -21.09 -15.07 7.18
N GLU A 124 -21.10 -16.41 7.18
CA GLU A 124 -22.31 -17.20 6.92
C GLU A 124 -23.37 -16.95 8.01
N ARG A 125 -22.97 -16.86 9.27
CA ARG A 125 -23.86 -16.54 10.39
C ARG A 125 -24.43 -15.12 10.31
N MET A 126 -23.66 -14.16 9.78
CA MET A 126 -24.14 -12.82 9.49
C MET A 126 -25.16 -12.81 8.32
N GLY A 127 -25.26 -13.90 7.57
CA GLY A 127 -26.20 -14.05 6.47
C GLY A 127 -25.84 -13.26 5.23
N TYR A 128 -24.58 -12.94 5.01
CA TYR A 128 -24.14 -12.20 3.83
C TYR A 128 -24.45 -12.95 2.54
N SER A 129 -24.83 -12.22 1.51
CA SER A 129 -25.34 -12.74 0.25
C SER A 129 -24.25 -13.03 -0.79
N TYR A 130 -23.12 -13.58 -0.34
CA TYR A 130 -22.03 -13.99 -1.23
C TYR A 130 -22.38 -15.20 -2.07
N ASP A 131 -21.85 -15.29 -3.30
CA ASP A 131 -21.80 -16.54 -4.06
C ASP A 131 -20.62 -17.39 -3.54
N TRP A 132 -20.88 -18.23 -2.57
CA TRP A 132 -19.88 -19.06 -1.91
C TRP A 132 -19.19 -20.09 -2.82
N ARG A 133 -19.70 -20.33 -4.02
CA ARG A 133 -19.01 -21.17 -5.03
C ARG A 133 -17.80 -20.46 -5.61
N ARG A 134 -17.78 -19.12 -5.53
CA ARG A 134 -16.72 -18.26 -6.05
C ARG A 134 -15.80 -17.74 -4.96
N PHE A 135 -15.79 -18.45 -3.85
CA PHE A 135 -14.85 -18.23 -2.77
C PHE A 135 -13.42 -18.54 -3.21
N LEU A 136 -12.46 -17.79 -2.73
CA LEU A 136 -11.03 -17.99 -3.01
C LEU A 136 -10.16 -17.63 -1.80
N ALA A 137 -8.97 -18.23 -1.77
CA ALA A 137 -7.89 -17.80 -0.89
C ALA A 137 -6.68 -17.42 -1.76
N THR A 138 -6.09 -16.26 -1.53
CA THR A 138 -5.00 -15.75 -2.38
C THR A 138 -3.73 -16.59 -2.29
N SER A 139 -3.58 -17.39 -1.21
CA SER A 139 -2.49 -18.35 -1.03
C SER A 139 -2.72 -19.71 -1.68
N ASP A 140 -3.89 -19.96 -2.26
CA ASP A 140 -4.15 -21.20 -2.98
C ASP A 140 -3.56 -21.17 -4.39
N VAL A 141 -3.12 -22.33 -4.87
CA VAL A 141 -2.50 -22.49 -6.20
C VAL A 141 -3.38 -21.95 -7.31
N ASP A 142 -4.69 -22.19 -7.22
CA ASP A 142 -5.66 -21.75 -8.21
C ASP A 142 -5.73 -20.22 -8.35
N TYR A 143 -5.32 -19.49 -7.32
CA TYR A 143 -5.23 -18.05 -7.37
C TYR A 143 -3.81 -17.58 -7.70
N TYR A 144 -2.78 -17.96 -6.94
CA TYR A 144 -1.46 -17.36 -7.08
C TYR A 144 -0.74 -17.73 -8.39
N ARG A 145 -1.13 -18.79 -9.08
CA ARG A 145 -0.63 -19.09 -10.43
C ARG A 145 -0.82 -17.93 -11.40
N TRP A 146 -1.88 -17.14 -11.22
CA TRP A 146 -2.13 -15.94 -12.04
C TRP A 146 -1.21 -14.78 -11.67
N ASN A 147 -0.80 -14.68 -10.41
CA ASN A 147 0.23 -13.72 -10.01
C ASN A 147 1.58 -14.08 -10.63
N GLN A 148 1.90 -15.37 -10.71
CA GLN A 148 3.09 -15.86 -11.38
C GLN A 148 3.07 -15.57 -12.89
N GLU A 149 1.94 -15.81 -13.54
CA GLU A 149 1.75 -15.47 -14.96
C GLU A 149 1.90 -13.96 -15.19
N MET A 150 1.27 -13.14 -14.36
CA MET A 150 1.42 -11.68 -14.46
C MET A 150 2.87 -11.24 -14.29
N PHE A 151 3.61 -11.83 -13.35
CA PHE A 151 5.03 -11.55 -13.19
C PHE A 151 5.84 -11.86 -14.46
N LEU A 152 5.58 -13.00 -15.10
CA LEU A 152 6.25 -13.38 -16.35
C LEU A 152 5.93 -12.40 -17.48
N VAL A 153 4.67 -12.02 -17.65
CA VAL A 153 4.24 -11.03 -18.65
C VAL A 153 4.90 -9.67 -18.41
N LEU A 154 4.96 -9.20 -17.16
CA LEU A 154 5.63 -7.95 -16.82
C LEU A 154 7.14 -8.03 -17.07
N ASN A 155 7.76 -9.17 -16.77
CA ASN A 155 9.18 -9.40 -17.05
C ASN A 155 9.48 -9.42 -18.56
N GLU A 156 8.67 -10.07 -19.37
CA GLU A 156 8.79 -10.08 -20.84
C GLU A 156 8.66 -8.67 -21.43
N ARG A 157 7.83 -7.81 -20.81
CA ARG A 157 7.68 -6.40 -21.20
C ARG A 157 8.81 -5.51 -20.68
N GLY A 158 9.80 -6.04 -19.97
CA GLY A 158 10.91 -5.28 -19.41
C GLY A 158 10.54 -4.40 -18.20
N LEU A 159 9.35 -4.60 -17.62
CA LEU A 159 8.85 -3.85 -16.46
C LEU A 159 9.32 -4.40 -15.12
N ILE A 160 10.01 -5.52 -15.12
CA ILE A 160 10.61 -6.14 -13.94
C ILE A 160 12.12 -6.05 -14.03
N GLU A 161 12.77 -5.67 -12.94
CA GLU A 161 14.22 -5.69 -12.82
C GLU A 161 14.64 -6.31 -11.49
N ARG A 162 15.82 -6.95 -11.49
CA ARG A 162 16.43 -7.42 -10.25
C ARG A 162 17.69 -6.62 -9.99
N LYS A 163 17.71 -5.91 -8.86
CA LYS A 163 18.87 -5.10 -8.45
C LYS A 163 19.08 -5.15 -6.95
N SER A 164 20.30 -4.84 -6.51
CA SER A 164 20.59 -4.62 -5.10
C SER A 164 20.10 -3.23 -4.68
N ALA A 165 19.39 -3.18 -3.58
CA ALA A 165 18.93 -1.94 -2.99
C ALA A 165 18.90 -2.06 -1.46
N PRO A 166 19.06 -0.94 -0.73
CA PRO A 166 18.91 -0.94 0.72
C PRO A 166 17.46 -1.22 1.10
N VAL A 167 17.28 -2.14 2.04
CA VAL A 167 15.98 -2.50 2.62
C VAL A 167 16.05 -2.36 4.14
N ASN A 168 14.90 -2.05 4.74
CA ASN A 168 14.78 -2.07 6.19
C ASN A 168 14.82 -3.53 6.67
N TRP A 169 15.81 -3.88 7.48
CA TRP A 169 16.01 -5.22 8.00
C TRP A 169 15.83 -5.26 9.52
N CYS A 170 14.95 -6.12 9.99
CA CYS A 170 14.83 -6.42 11.42
C CYS A 170 15.63 -7.68 11.75
N ILE A 171 16.67 -7.54 12.56
CA ILE A 171 17.57 -8.65 12.94
C ILE A 171 16.82 -9.71 13.76
N ASP A 172 15.99 -9.27 14.71
CA ASP A 172 15.24 -10.18 15.61
C ASP A 172 14.12 -10.95 14.90
N CYS A 173 13.37 -10.24 14.01
CA CYS A 173 12.32 -10.87 13.24
C CYS A 173 12.85 -11.62 12.01
N ASP A 174 14.14 -11.47 11.69
CA ASP A 174 14.82 -12.03 10.51
C ASP A 174 14.06 -11.80 9.21
N THR A 175 13.68 -10.53 8.97
CA THR A 175 12.80 -10.18 7.84
C THR A 175 13.01 -8.76 7.34
N VAL A 176 12.67 -8.55 6.05
CA VAL A 176 12.55 -7.22 5.45
C VAL A 176 11.27 -6.56 5.94
N LEU A 177 11.33 -5.26 6.18
CA LEU A 177 10.19 -4.44 6.59
C LEU A 177 9.87 -3.40 5.52
N ALA A 178 8.59 -3.22 5.22
CA ALA A 178 8.13 -2.07 4.46
C ALA A 178 8.28 -0.78 5.30
N ASN A 179 8.32 0.38 4.65
CA ASN A 179 8.51 1.66 5.35
C ASN A 179 7.45 1.91 6.42
N GLU A 180 6.20 1.52 6.16
CA GLU A 180 5.07 1.66 7.10
C GLU A 180 5.21 0.77 8.35
N GLN A 181 6.08 -0.24 8.27
CA GLN A 181 6.36 -1.18 9.36
C GLN A 181 7.54 -0.74 10.24
N VAL A 182 8.16 0.39 9.90
CA VAL A 182 9.22 1.01 10.69
C VAL A 182 8.67 2.29 11.34
N ARG A 183 8.71 2.35 12.67
CA ARG A 183 8.26 3.51 13.44
C ARG A 183 9.37 3.97 14.35
N ASN A 184 9.80 5.23 14.23
CA ASN A 184 10.91 5.80 15.00
C ASN A 184 12.16 4.89 14.94
N ASN A 185 12.54 4.46 13.73
CA ASN A 185 13.64 3.53 13.45
C ASN A 185 13.52 2.16 14.14
N ARG A 186 12.32 1.78 14.57
CA ARG A 186 12.06 0.52 15.27
C ARG A 186 11.06 -0.36 14.52
N CYS A 187 11.28 -1.65 14.60
CA CYS A 187 10.36 -2.65 14.07
C CYS A 187 9.00 -2.54 14.76
N TRP A 188 7.93 -2.41 13.99
CA TRP A 188 6.56 -2.33 14.50
C TRP A 188 6.13 -3.55 15.32
N ARG A 189 6.82 -4.69 15.13
CA ARG A 189 6.51 -5.97 15.76
C ARG A 189 7.26 -6.21 17.07
N CYS A 190 8.61 -6.20 17.01
CA CYS A 190 9.45 -6.52 18.17
C CYS A 190 9.97 -5.28 18.92
N GLY A 191 9.82 -4.08 18.34
CA GLY A 191 10.29 -2.84 18.95
C GLY A 191 11.81 -2.62 18.90
N LEU A 192 12.59 -3.57 18.34
CA LEU A 192 14.03 -3.43 18.19
C LEU A 192 14.40 -2.50 17.03
N GLU A 193 15.60 -1.97 17.07
CA GLU A 193 16.15 -1.09 16.05
C GLU A 193 16.23 -1.78 14.70
N VAL A 194 15.88 -1.05 13.63
CA VAL A 194 15.93 -1.52 12.24
C VAL A 194 17.22 -1.03 11.62
N VAL A 195 17.87 -1.91 10.86
CA VAL A 195 19.10 -1.58 10.14
C VAL A 195 18.85 -1.59 8.63
N GLN A 196 19.63 -0.80 7.89
CA GLN A 196 19.64 -0.86 6.44
C GLN A 196 20.55 -2.02 6.00
N ARG A 197 20.06 -2.84 5.06
CA ARG A 197 20.80 -3.95 4.49
C ARG A 197 20.62 -3.98 2.98
N ASP A 198 21.73 -4.03 2.24
CA ASP A 198 21.67 -4.21 0.79
C ASP A 198 21.27 -5.64 0.45
N MET A 199 20.19 -5.77 -0.29
CA MET A 199 19.69 -7.07 -0.74
C MET A 199 19.27 -7.03 -2.20
N ALA A 200 19.53 -8.12 -2.91
CA ALA A 200 19.00 -8.30 -4.25
C ALA A 200 17.49 -8.53 -4.20
N GLN A 201 16.72 -7.58 -4.74
CA GLN A 201 15.27 -7.57 -4.76
C GLN A 201 14.73 -7.46 -6.18
N TRP A 202 13.49 -7.88 -6.37
CA TRP A 202 12.73 -7.64 -7.57
C TRP A 202 11.97 -6.32 -7.47
N PHE A 203 12.05 -5.51 -8.52
CA PHE A 203 11.38 -4.22 -8.61
C PHE A 203 10.48 -4.18 -9.83
N VAL A 204 9.30 -3.59 -9.66
CA VAL A 204 8.41 -3.23 -10.76
C VAL A 204 8.68 -1.77 -11.13
N LYS A 205 9.00 -1.51 -12.39
CA LYS A 205 9.29 -0.16 -12.92
C LYS A 205 8.00 0.64 -13.12
N MET A 206 7.22 0.80 -12.07
CA MET A 206 5.91 1.44 -12.13
C MET A 206 5.98 2.92 -12.47
N THR A 207 7.12 3.58 -12.25
CA THR A 207 7.34 4.99 -12.57
C THR A 207 7.38 5.27 -14.07
N GLU A 208 7.57 4.27 -14.92
CA GLU A 208 7.46 4.43 -16.37
C GLU A 208 6.05 4.82 -16.83
N TYR A 209 5.04 4.56 -16.01
CA TYR A 209 3.64 4.92 -16.28
C TYR A 209 3.19 6.19 -15.56
N SER A 210 4.09 6.91 -14.89
CA SER A 210 3.72 8.07 -14.06
C SER A 210 3.00 9.16 -14.86
N ASP A 211 3.48 9.46 -16.07
CA ASP A 211 2.87 10.47 -16.93
C ASP A 211 1.51 10.03 -17.45
N GLU A 212 1.40 8.80 -17.94
CA GLU A 212 0.13 8.23 -18.41
C GLU A 212 -0.91 8.16 -17.29
N LEU A 213 -0.52 7.69 -16.11
CA LEU A 213 -1.40 7.64 -14.93
C LEU A 213 -1.91 9.03 -14.54
N LEU A 214 -1.07 10.06 -14.65
CA LEU A 214 -1.47 11.43 -14.34
C LEU A 214 -2.44 11.99 -15.37
N ASP A 215 -2.15 11.78 -16.65
CA ASP A 215 -2.95 12.31 -17.76
C ASP A 215 -4.33 11.62 -17.84
N GLU A 216 -4.40 10.34 -17.53
CA GLU A 216 -5.64 9.55 -17.55
C GLU A 216 -6.54 9.75 -16.31
N LEU A 217 -6.11 10.50 -15.29
CA LEU A 217 -6.95 10.78 -14.12
C LEU A 217 -8.26 11.51 -14.48
N ASP A 218 -8.27 12.30 -15.55
CA ASP A 218 -9.46 13.01 -15.96
C ASP A 218 -10.49 12.11 -16.67
N ASN A 219 -10.04 10.95 -17.16
CA ASN A 219 -10.86 9.98 -17.88
C ASN A 219 -11.55 8.95 -16.94
N ILE A 220 -11.30 9.02 -15.63
CA ILE A 220 -11.88 8.10 -14.64
C ILE A 220 -12.90 8.82 -13.75
N SER A 221 -13.93 8.07 -13.31
CA SER A 221 -15.02 8.58 -12.45
C SER A 221 -14.68 8.52 -10.96
N PHE A 222 -13.46 8.94 -10.57
CA PHE A 222 -13.09 9.04 -9.17
C PHE A 222 -13.55 10.38 -8.56
N PRO A 223 -13.80 10.43 -7.24
CA PRO A 223 -14.03 11.69 -6.54
C PRO A 223 -12.85 12.67 -6.72
N GLU A 224 -13.13 13.96 -6.85
CA GLU A 224 -12.10 14.97 -7.15
C GLU A 224 -11.01 15.07 -6.08
N ASN A 225 -11.36 14.87 -4.80
CA ASN A 225 -10.36 14.80 -3.73
C ASN A 225 -9.38 13.61 -3.89
N VAL A 226 -9.86 12.47 -4.40
CA VAL A 226 -9.01 11.30 -4.69
C VAL A 226 -8.10 11.58 -5.87
N LYS A 227 -8.62 12.18 -6.96
CA LYS A 227 -7.80 12.59 -8.10
C LYS A 227 -6.71 13.59 -7.68
N ALA A 228 -7.07 14.58 -6.84
CA ALA A 228 -6.10 15.53 -6.31
C ALA A 228 -4.99 14.86 -5.47
N MET A 229 -5.35 13.89 -4.63
CA MET A 229 -4.36 13.11 -3.87
C MET A 229 -3.41 12.34 -4.79
N GLN A 230 -3.91 11.72 -5.86
CA GLN A 230 -3.09 10.99 -6.82
C GLN A 230 -2.18 11.91 -7.63
N ARG A 231 -2.69 13.08 -8.09
CA ARG A 231 -1.85 14.09 -8.76
C ARG A 231 -0.70 14.55 -7.87
N ASN A 232 -0.99 14.84 -6.61
CA ASN A 232 0.03 15.27 -5.65
C ASN A 232 1.05 14.15 -5.35
N TRP A 233 0.60 12.90 -5.30
CA TRP A 233 1.48 11.75 -5.08
C TRP A 233 2.43 11.51 -6.25
N ILE A 234 1.93 11.56 -7.49
CA ILE A 234 2.74 11.40 -8.70
C ILE A 234 3.71 12.57 -8.83
N GLY A 235 3.23 13.80 -8.61
CA GLY A 235 4.08 14.99 -8.46
C GLY A 235 4.87 15.33 -9.71
N ARG A 236 4.23 15.42 -10.92
CA ARG A 236 4.92 15.87 -12.14
C ARG A 236 5.53 17.25 -11.91
N SER A 237 6.83 17.36 -12.16
CA SER A 237 7.59 18.60 -12.02
C SER A 237 8.34 18.91 -13.30
N ASN A 238 8.16 20.12 -13.82
CA ASN A 238 8.88 20.60 -14.99
C ASN A 238 9.99 21.56 -14.55
N GLY A 239 11.19 21.36 -15.05
CA GLY A 239 12.34 22.19 -14.68
C GLY A 239 13.53 21.97 -15.60
N ALA A 240 14.68 22.49 -15.18
CA ALA A 240 15.94 22.36 -15.88
C ALA A 240 16.94 21.57 -15.04
N HIS A 241 17.74 20.77 -15.69
CA HIS A 241 18.93 20.17 -15.13
C HIS A 241 20.12 21.10 -15.40
N ILE A 242 20.86 21.47 -14.37
CA ILE A 242 21.98 22.40 -14.43
C ILE A 242 23.21 21.71 -13.85
N GLU A 243 24.31 21.79 -14.56
CA GLU A 243 25.59 21.21 -14.18
C GLU A 243 26.51 22.28 -13.61
N PHE A 244 26.98 22.09 -12.39
CA PHE A 244 27.96 22.94 -11.71
C PHE A 244 29.32 22.23 -11.69
N PRO A 245 30.32 22.64 -12.49
CA PRO A 245 31.67 22.12 -12.39
C PRO A 245 32.27 22.38 -11.00
N VAL A 246 32.96 21.39 -10.44
CA VAL A 246 33.71 21.58 -9.19
C VAL A 246 35.07 22.19 -9.51
N ALA A 247 35.42 23.28 -8.83
CA ALA A 247 36.69 23.94 -9.02
C ALA A 247 37.85 23.00 -8.65
N ASP A 248 38.90 23.02 -9.47
CA ASP A 248 40.09 22.19 -9.32
C ASP A 248 39.85 20.69 -9.28
N SER A 249 38.76 20.24 -9.95
CA SER A 249 38.37 18.84 -10.07
C SER A 249 37.78 18.58 -11.47
N SER A 250 37.72 17.32 -11.88
CA SER A 250 36.95 16.88 -13.06
C SER A 250 35.49 16.56 -12.73
N SER A 251 35.10 16.69 -11.47
CA SER A 251 33.78 16.34 -10.99
C SER A 251 32.75 17.43 -11.30
N VAL A 252 31.51 17.02 -11.51
CA VAL A 252 30.38 17.91 -11.80
C VAL A 252 29.22 17.57 -10.88
N ILE A 253 28.56 18.60 -10.34
CA ILE A 253 27.35 18.45 -9.53
C ILE A 253 26.14 18.81 -10.38
N GLY A 254 25.30 17.83 -10.71
CA GLY A 254 24.03 18.03 -11.39
C GLY A 254 22.93 18.39 -10.39
N VAL A 255 22.20 19.47 -10.64
CA VAL A 255 21.04 19.87 -9.84
C VAL A 255 19.80 20.01 -10.73
N PHE A 256 18.65 19.59 -10.23
CA PHE A 256 17.38 19.86 -10.88
C PHE A 256 16.70 21.04 -10.18
N THR A 257 16.15 21.97 -10.97
CA THR A 257 15.39 23.10 -10.42
C THR A 257 14.16 23.40 -11.28
N THR A 258 13.06 23.73 -10.60
CA THR A 258 11.84 24.26 -11.25
C THR A 258 11.95 25.77 -11.53
N ARG A 259 13.00 26.43 -11.00
CA ARG A 259 13.23 27.87 -11.10
C ARG A 259 14.64 28.16 -11.64
N PRO A 260 14.92 27.82 -12.91
CA PRO A 260 16.23 28.07 -13.50
C PRO A 260 16.57 29.58 -13.58
N ASP A 261 15.54 30.44 -13.57
CA ASP A 261 15.66 31.90 -13.53
C ASP A 261 16.36 32.41 -12.26
N THR A 262 16.40 31.63 -11.16
CA THR A 262 17.02 32.01 -9.89
C THR A 262 18.49 31.61 -9.77
N ILE A 263 19.09 31.03 -10.79
CA ILE A 263 20.47 30.51 -10.75
C ILE A 263 21.51 31.58 -10.41
N PHE A 264 21.29 32.83 -10.81
CA PHE A 264 22.16 33.94 -10.49
C PHE A 264 22.20 34.28 -9.00
N GLY A 265 21.24 33.81 -8.21
CA GLY A 265 21.16 33.99 -6.75
C GLY A 265 21.66 32.81 -5.96
N VAL A 266 22.29 31.81 -6.59
CA VAL A 266 22.83 30.63 -5.90
C VAL A 266 24.04 31.07 -5.09
N THR A 267 24.01 30.82 -3.75
CA THR A 267 25.05 31.17 -2.82
C THR A 267 25.83 29.99 -2.26
N PHE A 268 25.30 28.78 -2.40
CA PHE A 268 25.94 27.53 -2.01
C PHE A 268 25.25 26.33 -2.70
N LEU A 269 25.93 25.19 -2.75
CA LEU A 269 25.36 23.89 -3.10
C LEU A 269 25.39 22.94 -1.92
N THR A 270 24.40 22.05 -1.84
CA THR A 270 24.38 20.99 -0.83
C THR A 270 24.30 19.62 -1.49
N LEU A 271 25.04 18.68 -0.94
CA LEU A 271 24.96 17.25 -1.26
C LEU A 271 24.38 16.50 -0.05
N SER A 272 23.66 15.42 -0.29
CA SER A 272 23.36 14.50 0.82
C SER A 272 24.65 13.96 1.42
N PRO A 273 24.78 13.83 2.75
CA PRO A 273 26.02 13.32 3.38
C PRO A 273 26.45 11.94 2.87
N GLU A 274 25.50 11.16 2.32
CA GLU A 274 25.77 9.84 1.73
C GLU A 274 26.21 9.90 0.27
N HIS A 275 26.16 11.07 -0.37
CA HIS A 275 26.54 11.20 -1.77
C HIS A 275 28.02 10.84 -1.99
N PRO A 276 28.38 10.02 -2.98
CA PRO A 276 29.76 9.57 -3.19
C PRO A 276 30.76 10.72 -3.33
N LEU A 277 30.37 11.84 -3.95
CA LEU A 277 31.22 13.02 -4.09
C LEU A 277 31.63 13.64 -2.75
N CYS A 278 30.88 13.48 -1.67
CA CYS A 278 31.25 14.06 -0.38
C CYS A 278 32.59 13.49 0.11
N GLU A 279 32.75 12.17 0.01
CA GLU A 279 34.01 11.52 0.39
C GLU A 279 35.18 11.96 -0.50
N GLU A 280 34.95 12.01 -1.83
CA GLU A 280 35.97 12.47 -2.80
C GLU A 280 36.40 13.91 -2.51
N LEU A 281 35.46 14.81 -2.22
CA LEU A 281 35.74 16.23 -2.08
C LEU A 281 36.41 16.60 -0.75
N CYS A 282 36.10 15.90 0.35
CA CYS A 282 36.64 16.24 1.68
C CYS A 282 37.77 15.34 2.14
N SER A 283 38.10 14.24 1.40
CA SER A 283 39.15 13.29 1.79
C SER A 283 40.51 13.99 2.03
N GLY A 284 41.13 13.73 3.19
CA GLY A 284 42.38 14.29 3.61
C GLY A 284 42.34 15.77 4.02
N SER A 285 41.15 16.39 4.10
CA SER A 285 40.94 17.75 4.55
C SER A 285 40.55 17.81 6.03
N GLU A 286 40.65 19.02 6.63
CA GLU A 286 40.17 19.27 8.00
C GLU A 286 38.67 19.07 8.19
N TRP A 287 37.90 19.00 7.11
CA TRP A 287 36.42 18.85 7.08
C TRP A 287 35.94 17.39 7.07
N GLU A 288 36.86 16.45 6.84
CA GLU A 288 36.51 15.01 6.67
C GLU A 288 35.86 14.41 7.93
N GLU A 289 36.38 14.76 9.12
CA GLU A 289 35.85 14.24 10.39
C GLU A 289 34.42 14.75 10.64
N GLY A 290 34.16 16.04 10.46
CA GLY A 290 32.83 16.62 10.61
C GLY A 290 31.81 16.04 9.61
N TRP A 291 32.25 15.78 8.38
CA TRP A 291 31.38 15.08 7.39
C TRP A 291 31.07 13.65 7.82
N ARG A 292 32.02 12.88 8.34
CA ARG A 292 31.78 11.51 8.81
C ARG A 292 30.78 11.47 9.96
N GLU A 293 30.91 12.39 10.92
CA GLU A 293 29.95 12.53 12.02
C GLU A 293 28.53 12.85 11.52
N LEU A 294 28.43 13.81 10.60
CA LEU A 294 27.13 14.18 10.01
C LEU A 294 26.51 12.99 9.25
N LYS A 295 27.31 12.26 8.46
CA LYS A 295 26.87 11.06 7.72
C LYS A 295 26.35 9.98 8.67
N GLU A 296 27.06 9.74 9.78
CA GLU A 296 26.63 8.77 10.78
C GLU A 296 25.35 9.21 11.50
N GLU A 297 25.23 10.48 11.86
CA GLU A 297 23.99 11.02 12.44
C GLU A 297 22.82 10.87 11.49
N CYS A 298 22.97 11.25 10.22
CA CYS A 298 21.95 11.12 9.19
C CYS A 298 21.56 9.67 8.91
N SER A 299 22.49 8.73 8.95
CA SER A 299 22.20 7.31 8.73
C SER A 299 21.27 6.70 9.79
N ARG A 300 21.19 7.32 10.98
CA ARG A 300 20.31 6.90 12.07
C ARG A 300 18.92 7.51 12.00
N MET A 301 18.69 8.49 11.10
CA MET A 301 17.41 9.18 10.95
C MET A 301 16.53 8.48 9.94
N SER A 302 15.23 8.41 10.22
CA SER A 302 14.24 8.03 9.22
C SER A 302 14.09 9.11 8.15
N GLU A 303 13.61 8.73 6.95
CA GLU A 303 13.32 9.68 5.87
C GLU A 303 12.33 10.77 6.32
N PHE A 304 11.33 10.41 7.11
CA PHE A 304 10.37 11.34 7.68
C PHE A 304 11.04 12.37 8.62
N GLU A 305 11.98 11.94 9.45
CA GLU A 305 12.73 12.85 10.33
C GLU A 305 13.61 13.80 9.54
N ARG A 306 14.28 13.31 8.48
CA ARG A 306 15.11 14.14 7.60
C ARG A 306 14.32 15.23 6.89
N VAL A 307 13.12 14.91 6.40
CA VAL A 307 12.27 15.85 5.65
C VAL A 307 11.54 16.83 6.58
N ASN A 308 11.12 16.38 7.77
CA ASN A 308 10.22 17.14 8.66
C ASN A 308 10.92 17.76 9.88
N MET A 309 12.20 17.52 10.09
CA MET A 309 12.94 18.20 11.17
C MET A 309 13.09 19.69 10.87
N LEU A 310 12.16 20.46 11.41
CA LEU A 310 12.17 21.93 11.42
C LEU A 310 13.21 22.52 12.42
N LYS A 311 13.97 21.67 13.11
CA LYS A 311 14.99 22.06 14.08
C LYS A 311 16.34 22.18 13.39
N ASP A 312 17.17 23.01 13.95
CA ASP A 312 18.51 23.45 13.57
C ASP A 312 19.16 22.61 12.45
N LYS A 313 19.09 23.16 11.22
CA LYS A 313 19.72 22.52 10.07
C LYS A 313 21.21 22.45 10.28
N LYS A 314 21.80 21.29 10.15
CA LYS A 314 23.23 21.04 10.22
C LYS A 314 23.80 20.94 8.81
N GLY A 315 25.02 21.32 8.64
CA GLY A 315 25.76 21.15 7.40
C GLY A 315 27.24 21.28 7.65
N VAL A 316 28.05 20.62 6.85
CA VAL A 316 29.53 20.70 6.94
C VAL A 316 30.07 21.14 5.58
N PHE A 317 30.93 22.16 5.59
CA PHE A 317 31.64 22.55 4.38
C PHE A 317 32.59 21.45 3.92
N LEU A 318 32.59 21.13 2.61
CA LEU A 318 33.44 20.06 2.08
C LEU A 318 34.83 20.52 1.62
N GLY A 319 35.20 21.77 1.90
CA GLY A 319 36.50 22.32 1.52
C GLY A 319 36.64 22.65 0.04
N ARG A 320 35.56 22.61 -0.74
CA ARG A 320 35.54 22.79 -2.20
C ARG A 320 34.45 23.75 -2.63
N TYR A 321 34.64 24.31 -3.82
CA TYR A 321 33.70 25.24 -4.44
C TYR A 321 33.23 24.67 -5.80
N ALA A 322 32.03 25.01 -6.17
CA ALA A 322 31.50 24.78 -7.51
C ALA A 322 31.44 26.11 -8.26
N ILE A 323 31.45 26.05 -9.57
CA ILE A 323 31.39 27.23 -10.45
C ILE A 323 29.96 27.34 -10.98
N ASN A 324 29.31 28.47 -10.75
CA ASN A 324 28.01 28.75 -11.34
C ASN A 324 28.16 28.93 -12.87
N PRO A 325 27.52 28.08 -13.69
CA PRO A 325 27.78 28.07 -15.12
C PRO A 325 27.26 29.29 -15.89
N LEU A 326 26.50 30.19 -15.25
CA LEU A 326 25.96 31.40 -15.91
C LEU A 326 26.66 32.71 -15.54
N ASN A 327 27.35 32.75 -14.40
CA ASN A 327 28.03 34.02 -13.97
C ASN A 327 29.46 33.77 -13.50
N ASP A 328 29.97 32.54 -13.61
CA ASP A 328 31.31 32.12 -13.19
C ASP A 328 31.64 32.35 -11.71
N GLU A 329 30.64 32.63 -10.87
CA GLU A 329 30.83 32.77 -9.44
C GLU A 329 31.14 31.45 -8.76
N MET A 330 32.08 31.46 -7.83
CA MET A 330 32.42 30.31 -7.01
C MET A 330 31.47 30.22 -5.81
N VAL A 331 30.79 29.10 -5.67
CA VAL A 331 29.86 28.84 -4.56
C VAL A 331 30.35 27.66 -3.71
N PRO A 332 30.34 27.76 -2.39
CA PRO A 332 30.81 26.70 -1.49
C PRO A 332 29.89 25.45 -1.57
N ILE A 333 30.50 24.27 -1.40
CA ILE A 333 29.80 22.97 -1.41
C ILE A 333 29.73 22.47 0.03
N TYR A 334 28.52 22.13 0.49
CA TYR A 334 28.25 21.58 1.82
C TYR A 334 27.65 20.17 1.72
N ALA A 335 27.84 19.37 2.76
CA ALA A 335 27.08 18.16 3.02
C ALA A 335 25.96 18.46 4.02
#